data_7012bf1f68fd100912d08ecfd53977c5
#
_entry.id   7012bf1f68fd100912d08ecfd53977c5
#
_cell.length_a   1.000
_cell.length_b   1.000
_cell.length_c   1.000
_cell.angle_alpha   90.00
_cell.angle_beta   90.00
_cell.angle_gamma   90.00
#
_symmetry.space_group_name_H-M   'P 1'
#
loop_
_entity.id
_entity.type
_entity.pdbx_description
1 polymer ?
#
loop_
_entity_poly.entity_id
_entity_poly.type
_entity_poly.pdbx_seq_one_letter_code
_entity_poly.pdbx_strand_id
1 'polypeptide(L)' 'MQPTPLERAIRAAGTGRALADLLGVTPMAVSYWKSRGVPARQAIPIEKATGVSRHDLRPDLYPAEDVQAP' A
#
# COMPACT_ATOMS: atom_id res chain seq x y z
N MET A 1 1.74 -1.33 19.50
CA MET A 1 2.25 -0.64 18.31
C MET A 1 1.41 -1.04 17.11
N GLN A 2 0.99 -0.07 16.30
CA GLN A 2 0.11 -0.36 15.19
C GLN A 2 0.90 -0.62 13.93
N PRO A 3 0.46 -1.57 13.10
CA PRO A 3 1.12 -1.82 11.84
C PRO A 3 0.96 -0.62 10.89
N THR A 4 1.97 -0.42 10.05
CA THR A 4 1.88 0.59 9.01
C THR A 4 0.84 0.17 7.97
N PRO A 5 0.34 1.11 7.14
CA PRO A 5 -0.57 0.73 6.06
C PRO A 5 0.02 -0.34 5.14
N LEU A 6 1.32 -0.26 4.83
CA LEU A 6 1.95 -1.29 4.01
C LEU A 6 1.93 -2.65 4.71
N GLU A 7 2.18 -2.67 6.01
CA GLU A 7 2.12 -3.93 6.75
C GLU A 7 0.72 -4.52 6.75
N ARG A 8 -0.31 -3.66 6.83
CA ARG A 8 -1.69 -4.13 6.73
C ARG A 8 -1.96 -4.74 5.35
N ALA A 9 -1.42 -4.13 4.30
CA ALA A 9 -1.57 -4.67 2.96
C ALA A 9 -0.88 -6.03 2.83
N ILE A 10 0.31 -6.16 3.41
CA ILE A 10 1.04 -7.42 3.39
C ILE A 10 0.22 -8.50 4.10
N ARG A 11 -0.35 -8.17 5.26
CA ARG A 11 -1.18 -9.13 6.01
C ARG A 11 -2.43 -9.52 5.23
N ALA A 12 -3.04 -8.57 4.55
CA ALA A 12 -4.22 -8.86 3.75
C ALA A 12 -3.91 -9.79 2.59
N ALA A 13 -2.73 -9.65 1.98
CA ALA A 13 -2.30 -10.53 0.91
C ALA A 13 -1.79 -11.87 1.43
N GLY A 14 -1.35 -11.90 2.68
CA GLY A 14 -0.79 -13.09 3.32
C GLY A 14 0.68 -12.93 3.67
N THR A 15 1.51 -12.63 2.70
CA THR A 15 2.94 -12.39 2.89
C THR A 15 3.38 -11.27 1.94
N GLY A 16 4.60 -10.76 2.18
CA GLY A 16 5.17 -9.77 1.27
C GLY A 16 5.33 -10.33 -0.14
N ARG A 17 5.68 -11.62 -0.24
CA ARG A 17 5.82 -12.26 -1.54
C ARG A 17 4.46 -12.35 -2.25
N ALA A 18 3.41 -12.69 -1.50
CA ALA A 18 2.08 -12.75 -2.09
C ALA A 18 1.64 -11.38 -2.58
N LEU A 19 1.93 -10.34 -1.82
CA LEU A 19 1.62 -8.98 -2.26
C LEU A 19 2.40 -8.64 -3.53
N ALA A 20 3.67 -8.99 -3.56
CA ALA A 20 4.49 -8.75 -4.75
C ALA A 20 3.89 -9.43 -5.98
N ASP A 21 3.45 -10.68 -5.82
CA ASP A 21 2.83 -11.43 -6.92
C ASP A 21 1.56 -10.74 -7.41
N LEU A 22 0.73 -10.26 -6.49
CA LEU A 22 -0.51 -9.56 -6.85
C LEU A 22 -0.23 -8.29 -7.64
N LEU A 23 0.86 -7.62 -7.33
CA LEU A 23 1.20 -6.35 -7.95
C LEU A 23 2.09 -6.51 -9.18
N GLY A 24 2.59 -7.72 -9.42
CA GLY A 24 3.51 -7.95 -10.55
C GLY A 24 4.89 -7.36 -10.32
N VAL A 25 5.33 -7.29 -9.07
CA VAL A 25 6.66 -6.78 -8.71
C VAL A 25 7.43 -7.85 -7.96
N THR A 26 8.71 -7.58 -7.68
CA THR A 26 9.53 -8.54 -6.95
C THR A 26 9.29 -8.40 -5.44
N PRO A 27 9.52 -9.50 -4.67
CA PRO A 27 9.46 -9.38 -3.22
C PRO A 27 10.45 -8.36 -2.65
N MET A 28 11.59 -8.20 -3.32
CA MET A 28 12.55 -7.20 -2.89
C MET A 28 11.99 -5.79 -2.98
N ALA A 29 11.18 -5.51 -4.01
CA ALA A 29 10.54 -4.20 -4.13
C ALA A 29 9.65 -3.92 -2.93
N VAL A 30 8.85 -4.90 -2.51
CA VAL A 30 7.98 -4.75 -1.35
C VAL A 30 8.81 -4.48 -0.10
N SER A 31 9.90 -5.22 0.09
CA SER A 31 10.79 -5.00 1.22
C SER A 31 11.39 -3.60 1.20
N TYR A 32 11.74 -3.13 0.01
CA TYR A 32 12.30 -1.79 -0.17
C TYR A 32 11.29 -0.72 0.28
N TRP A 33 10.03 -0.93 -0.03
CA TRP A 33 8.98 0.01 0.36
C TRP A 33 8.81 0.10 1.87
N LYS A 34 9.15 -0.94 2.61
CA LYS A 34 9.05 -0.90 4.07
C LYS A 34 9.98 0.17 4.65
N SER A 35 11.13 0.39 4.03
CA SER A 35 12.09 1.38 4.52
C SER A 35 12.00 2.72 3.78
N ARG A 36 11.61 2.69 2.49
CA ARG A 36 11.61 3.89 1.66
C ARG A 36 10.25 4.50 1.48
N GLY A 37 9.19 3.69 1.68
CA GLY A 37 7.83 4.14 1.45
C GLY A 37 7.28 3.60 0.15
N VAL A 38 5.95 3.58 0.05
CA VAL A 38 5.24 3.07 -1.11
C VAL A 38 5.34 4.08 -2.25
N PRO A 39 5.76 3.65 -3.46
CA PRO A 39 5.78 4.57 -4.60
C PRO A 39 4.37 5.06 -4.94
N ALA A 40 4.28 6.28 -5.44
CA ALA A 40 3.00 6.89 -5.77
C ALA A 40 2.16 5.99 -6.68
N ARG A 41 2.79 5.40 -7.69
CA ARG A 41 2.08 4.59 -8.69
C ARG A 41 1.58 3.26 -8.14
N GLN A 42 2.01 2.87 -6.94
CA GLN A 42 1.56 1.61 -6.34
C GLN A 42 0.41 1.78 -5.37
N ALA A 43 0.06 3.01 -5.01
CA ALA A 43 -0.99 3.25 -4.02
C ALA A 43 -2.33 2.67 -4.47
N ILE A 44 -2.75 2.98 -5.68
CA ILE A 44 -4.03 2.49 -6.19
C ILE A 44 -4.01 0.98 -6.44
N PRO A 45 -2.96 0.40 -7.08
CA PRO A 45 -2.90 -1.05 -7.22
C PRO A 45 -2.94 -1.79 -5.89
N ILE A 46 -2.26 -1.28 -4.86
CA ILE A 46 -2.30 -1.90 -3.54
C ILE A 46 -3.71 -1.84 -2.96
N GLU A 47 -4.35 -0.70 -3.07
CA GLU A 47 -5.72 -0.55 -2.59
C GLU A 47 -6.64 -1.56 -3.27
N LYS A 48 -6.53 -1.69 -4.58
CA LYS A 48 -7.38 -2.63 -5.31
C LYS A 48 -7.11 -4.08 -4.93
N ALA A 49 -5.86 -4.41 -4.66
CA ALA A 49 -5.49 -5.78 -4.34
C ALA A 49 -5.80 -6.16 -2.89
N THR A 50 -5.71 -5.23 -1.96
CA THR A 50 -5.76 -5.54 -0.54
C THR A 50 -6.88 -4.84 0.22
N GLY A 51 -7.47 -3.81 -0.34
CA GLY A 51 -8.47 -3.02 0.35
C GLY A 51 -7.90 -1.96 1.28
N VAL A 52 -6.57 -1.88 1.42
CA VAL A 52 -5.95 -0.83 2.21
C VAL A 52 -6.00 0.47 1.41
N SER A 53 -6.55 1.51 2.02
CA SER A 53 -6.86 2.76 1.34
C SER A 53 -5.60 3.46 0.82
N ARG A 54 -5.70 4.02 -0.39
CA ARG A 54 -4.65 4.87 -0.92
C ARG A 54 -4.40 6.08 -0.02
N HIS A 55 -5.42 6.53 0.68
CA HIS A 55 -5.29 7.65 1.62
C HIS A 55 -4.38 7.30 2.78
N ASP A 56 -4.44 6.05 3.23
CA ASP A 56 -3.56 5.58 4.29
C ASP A 56 -2.15 5.34 3.77
N LEU A 57 -2.03 4.80 2.56
CA LEU A 57 -0.72 4.47 1.98
C LEU A 57 0.06 5.71 1.61
N ARG A 58 -0.59 6.69 1.02
CA ARG A 58 0.05 7.93 0.58
C ARG A 58 -0.83 9.13 0.92
N PRO A 59 -0.93 9.49 2.21
CA PRO A 59 -1.75 10.64 2.61
C PRO A 59 -1.26 11.97 2.04
N ASP A 60 0.01 12.04 1.67
CA ASP A 60 0.57 13.23 1.03
C ASP A 60 0.00 13.45 -0.37
N LEU A 61 -0.33 12.37 -1.08
CA LEU A 61 -0.87 12.44 -2.43
C LEU A 61 -2.39 12.34 -2.47
N TYR A 62 -2.97 11.61 -1.52
CA TYR A 62 -4.40 11.36 -1.47
C TYR A 62 -4.91 11.71 -0.06
N PRO A 63 -5.04 13.02 0.24
CA PRO A 63 -5.56 13.42 1.55
C PRO A 63 -6.98 12.96 1.75
N ALA A 64 -7.31 12.56 2.98
CA ALA A 64 -8.64 12.06 3.29
C ALA A 64 -9.72 13.11 3.00
N GLU A 65 -9.39 14.38 3.12
CA GLU A 65 -10.33 15.46 2.89
C GLU A 65 -10.84 15.49 1.45
N ASP A 66 -10.04 14.99 0.51
CA ASP A 66 -10.46 14.97 -0.89
C ASP A 66 -11.68 14.10 -1.09
N VAL A 67 -11.85 13.10 -0.24
CA VAL A 67 -12.97 12.17 -0.35
C VAL A 67 -14.29 12.86 -0.02
N GLN A 68 -14.21 13.94 0.73
CA GLN A 68 -15.39 14.63 1.24
C GLN A 68 -15.80 15.82 0.39
N ALA A 69 -15.12 16.03 -0.70
CA ALA A 69 -15.47 17.13 -1.59
C ALA A 69 -16.91 16.98 -2.05
N PRO A 70 -17.66 18.04 -2.02
CA PRO A 70 -19.08 17.94 -2.40
C PRO A 70 -19.26 17.62 -3.87
#